data_d341a75c22f2b04c891e07c8660278d4
#
_entry.id   d341a75c22f2b04c891e07c8660278d4
#
_cell.length_a   1.000
_cell.length_b   1.000
_cell.length_c   1.000
_cell.angle_alpha   90.00
_cell.angle_beta   90.00
_cell.angle_gamma   90.00
#
_symmetry.space_group_name_H-M   'P 1'
#
loop_
_entity.id
_entity.type
_entity.pdbx_description
1 polymer ?
#
loop_
_entity_poly.entity_id
_entity_poly.type
_entity_poly.pdbx_seq_one_letter_code
_entity_poly.pdbx_strand_id
1 'polypeptide(L)'
;MKQKRIPLVGEQYLVPFILITSLFFLWGFAHAILDVLNKHFQELLDITKAHSAFIQAMMYMGYFVMAVPAGLFISRFGYRRGVVFGLLLYGIGSLLFIPGQYYLSFNMFLFALFVIGCGLTFLETAANPYATELGAKETAASRLNFAQSFNGLGCICAPVLAGLLLFSEDGSGSAGNVALPYVGMGIVVLLVALVFSKIKLPEIEHRAEVDEAGHEIGLWSHKLFIFGLLALFAYEIGEISINSFFINYVVEQGWMNAREASLVLSFGGLGLFMLGRFAGSWIMGRVRAE
;
A
#
# COMPACT_ATOMS: atom_id res chain seq x y z
N MET A 1 -4.39 -30.56 28.36
CA MET A 1 -3.07 -29.90 28.24
C MET A 1 -3.29 -28.47 27.77
N LYS A 2 -2.89 -27.44 28.54
CA LYS A 2 -2.95 -26.06 28.04
C LYS A 2 -1.91 -25.92 26.92
N GLN A 3 -2.36 -25.80 25.68
CA GLN A 3 -1.50 -25.54 24.54
C GLN A 3 -0.72 -24.25 24.85
N LYS A 4 0.61 -24.32 24.92
CA LYS A 4 1.48 -23.17 25.13
C LYS A 4 1.25 -22.21 23.96
N ARG A 5 0.66 -21.03 24.19
CA ARG A 5 0.41 -20.05 23.13
C ARG A 5 1.74 -19.65 22.53
N ILE A 6 1.93 -19.91 21.25
CA ILE A 6 3.09 -19.46 20.49
C ILE A 6 2.95 -17.93 20.36
N PRO A 7 3.96 -17.14 20.76
CA PRO A 7 3.88 -15.69 20.61
C PRO A 7 3.82 -15.31 19.14
N LEU A 8 3.09 -14.24 18.83
CA LEU A 8 2.95 -13.73 17.45
C LEU A 8 4.31 -13.37 16.87
N VAL A 9 5.16 -12.73 17.67
CA VAL A 9 6.53 -12.31 17.33
C VAL A 9 7.45 -12.67 18.49
N GLY A 10 8.63 -13.21 18.19
CA GLY A 10 9.67 -13.42 19.20
C GLY A 10 10.26 -12.09 19.67
N GLU A 11 10.69 -12.00 20.92
CA GLU A 11 11.24 -10.74 21.51
C GLU A 11 12.37 -10.14 20.65
N GLN A 12 13.22 -10.98 20.09
CA GLN A 12 14.33 -10.59 19.22
C GLN A 12 13.88 -9.97 17.88
N TYR A 13 12.67 -10.24 17.45
CA TYR A 13 12.08 -9.73 16.18
C TYR A 13 11.10 -8.57 16.37
N LEU A 14 10.87 -8.13 17.61
CA LEU A 14 9.86 -7.10 17.90
C LEU A 14 10.17 -5.79 17.17
N VAL A 15 11.40 -5.30 17.25
CA VAL A 15 11.80 -4.04 16.57
C VAL A 15 11.73 -4.18 15.06
N PRO A 16 12.30 -5.21 14.40
CA PRO A 16 12.11 -5.46 12.98
C PRO A 16 10.63 -5.52 12.56
N PHE A 17 9.80 -6.19 13.36
CA PHE A 17 8.37 -6.32 13.06
C PHE A 17 7.62 -4.98 13.14
N ILE A 18 7.90 -4.15 14.14
CA ILE A 18 7.33 -2.79 14.25
C ILE A 18 7.71 -1.96 13.02
N LEU A 19 8.98 -2.00 12.63
CA LEU A 19 9.46 -1.26 11.46
C LEU A 19 8.80 -1.75 10.16
N ILE A 20 8.72 -3.05 9.95
CA ILE A 20 8.04 -3.61 8.77
C ILE A 20 6.54 -3.26 8.79
N THR A 21 5.90 -3.34 9.95
CA THR A 21 4.49 -2.95 10.10
C THR A 21 4.24 -1.48 9.75
N SER A 22 5.20 -0.58 10.05
CA SER A 22 5.11 0.82 9.65
C SER A 22 5.11 1.01 8.12
N LEU A 23 5.78 0.13 7.36
CA LEU A 23 5.74 0.15 5.89
C LEU A 23 4.35 -0.17 5.34
N PHE A 24 3.63 -1.08 6.00
CA PHE A 24 2.24 -1.38 5.62
C PHE A 24 1.33 -0.16 5.80
N PHE A 25 1.52 0.60 6.88
CA PHE A 25 0.80 1.87 7.07
C PHE A 25 1.08 2.87 5.94
N LEU A 26 2.36 3.10 5.63
CA LEU A 26 2.77 4.03 4.56
C LEU A 26 2.26 3.58 3.18
N TRP A 27 2.23 2.28 2.94
CA TRP A 27 1.71 1.70 1.71
C TRP A 27 0.19 1.90 1.60
N GLY A 28 -0.59 1.57 2.65
CA GLY A 28 -2.04 1.81 2.65
C GLY A 28 -2.40 3.28 2.50
N PHE A 29 -1.65 4.16 3.15
CA PHE A 29 -1.82 5.60 3.01
C PHE A 29 -1.64 6.08 1.57
N ALA A 30 -0.57 5.62 0.89
CA ALA A 30 -0.29 5.98 -0.50
C ALA A 30 -1.37 5.53 -1.49
N HIS A 31 -1.97 4.37 -1.25
CA HIS A 31 -3.05 3.86 -2.09
C HIS A 31 -4.35 4.64 -1.89
N ALA A 32 -4.78 4.78 -0.65
CA ALA A 32 -6.09 5.36 -0.37
C ALA A 32 -6.18 6.87 -0.62
N ILE A 33 -5.05 7.59 -0.61
CA ILE A 33 -5.05 9.02 -0.96
C ILE A 33 -5.41 9.25 -2.44
N LEU A 34 -5.14 8.27 -3.32
CA LEU A 34 -5.45 8.36 -4.75
C LEU A 34 -6.96 8.47 -5.01
N ASP A 35 -7.77 7.84 -4.19
CA ASP A 35 -9.24 7.83 -4.36
C ASP A 35 -9.81 9.24 -4.16
N VAL A 36 -9.27 10.00 -3.21
CA VAL A 36 -9.62 11.41 -2.98
C VAL A 36 -9.01 12.31 -4.05
N LEU A 37 -7.76 12.03 -4.44
CA LEU A 37 -7.03 12.80 -5.44
C LEU A 37 -7.72 12.77 -6.81
N ASN A 38 -8.34 11.66 -7.17
CA ASN A 38 -9.11 11.51 -8.40
C ASN A 38 -10.17 12.61 -8.52
N LYS A 39 -11.00 12.80 -7.48
CA LYS A 39 -12.04 13.84 -7.47
C LYS A 39 -11.45 15.25 -7.42
N HIS A 40 -10.40 15.45 -6.61
CA HIS A 40 -9.75 16.74 -6.48
C HIS A 40 -9.14 17.24 -7.80
N PHE A 41 -8.49 16.39 -8.59
CA PHE A 41 -7.92 16.77 -9.88
C PHE A 41 -8.99 17.07 -10.94
N GLN A 42 -10.14 16.38 -10.90
CA GLN A 42 -11.25 16.72 -11.77
C GLN A 42 -11.71 18.16 -11.54
N GLU A 43 -11.77 18.61 -10.29
CA GLU A 43 -12.20 19.96 -9.93
C GLU A 43 -11.10 21.01 -10.15
N LEU A 44 -9.85 20.69 -9.76
CA LEU A 44 -8.73 21.64 -9.85
C LEU A 44 -8.27 21.92 -11.28
N LEU A 45 -8.24 20.90 -12.13
CA LEU A 45 -7.68 20.96 -13.48
C LEU A 45 -8.74 20.92 -14.57
N ASP A 46 -10.03 20.90 -14.21
CA ASP A 46 -11.17 20.79 -15.12
C ASP A 46 -11.02 19.62 -16.13
N ILE A 47 -10.55 18.46 -15.62
CA ILE A 47 -10.35 17.27 -16.43
C ILE A 47 -11.54 16.31 -16.35
N THR A 48 -11.75 15.54 -17.43
CA THR A 48 -12.81 14.53 -17.45
C THR A 48 -12.52 13.36 -16.54
N LYS A 49 -13.56 12.60 -16.15
CA LYS A 49 -13.41 11.35 -15.39
C LYS A 49 -12.51 10.33 -16.10
N ALA A 50 -12.58 10.26 -17.44
CA ALA A 50 -11.73 9.39 -18.23
C ALA A 50 -10.24 9.79 -18.09
N HIS A 51 -9.93 11.10 -18.09
CA HIS A 51 -8.59 11.59 -17.84
C HIS A 51 -8.14 11.33 -16.40
N SER A 52 -9.01 11.48 -15.40
CA SER A 52 -8.64 11.24 -14.00
C SER A 52 -8.33 9.77 -13.71
N ALA A 53 -8.84 8.83 -14.52
CA ALA A 53 -8.48 7.41 -14.40
C ALA A 53 -6.97 7.14 -14.64
N PHE A 54 -6.27 8.04 -15.37
CA PHE A 54 -4.81 7.94 -15.52
C PHE A 54 -4.05 8.08 -14.20
N ILE A 55 -4.63 8.66 -13.15
CA ILE A 55 -4.06 8.73 -11.80
C ILE A 55 -3.77 7.32 -11.29
N GLN A 56 -4.81 6.47 -11.29
CA GLN A 56 -4.67 5.06 -10.91
C GLN A 56 -3.77 4.30 -11.91
N ALA A 57 -4.00 4.48 -13.20
CA ALA A 57 -3.25 3.80 -14.24
C ALA A 57 -1.74 4.03 -14.13
N MET A 58 -1.28 5.26 -13.87
CA MET A 58 0.14 5.57 -13.76
C MET A 58 0.78 5.01 -12.49
N MET A 59 0.07 5.01 -11.38
CA MET A 59 0.53 4.37 -10.15
C MET A 59 0.72 2.86 -10.38
N TYR A 60 -0.30 2.16 -10.92
CA TYR A 60 -0.23 0.73 -11.18
C TYR A 60 0.70 0.38 -12.35
N MET A 61 0.94 1.30 -13.31
CA MET A 61 1.99 1.14 -14.30
C MET A 61 3.37 1.05 -13.64
N GLY A 62 3.63 1.85 -12.59
CA GLY A 62 4.84 1.74 -11.77
C GLY A 62 4.99 0.35 -11.16
N TYR A 63 3.90 -0.22 -10.62
CA TYR A 63 3.88 -1.60 -10.12
C TYR A 63 4.19 -2.62 -11.21
N PHE A 64 3.52 -2.51 -12.35
CA PHE A 64 3.71 -3.43 -13.47
C PHE A 64 5.16 -3.44 -13.97
N VAL A 65 5.73 -2.26 -14.20
CA VAL A 65 7.10 -2.12 -14.72
C VAL A 65 8.14 -2.60 -13.71
N MET A 66 7.92 -2.33 -12.41
CA MET A 66 8.90 -2.64 -11.36
C MET A 66 8.70 -4.02 -10.70
N ALA A 67 7.65 -4.76 -10.98
CA ALA A 67 7.37 -6.06 -10.34
C ALA A 67 8.57 -7.02 -10.45
N VAL A 68 9.06 -7.26 -11.68
CA VAL A 68 10.21 -8.14 -11.91
C VAL A 68 11.54 -7.50 -11.46
N PRO A 69 11.86 -6.24 -11.84
CA PRO A 69 13.08 -5.57 -11.39
C PRO A 69 13.22 -5.51 -9.86
N ALA A 70 12.14 -5.25 -9.13
CA ALA A 70 12.17 -5.21 -7.67
C ALA A 70 12.52 -6.57 -7.06
N GLY A 71 11.89 -7.65 -7.54
CA GLY A 71 12.19 -9.01 -7.12
C GLY A 71 13.66 -9.37 -7.38
N LEU A 72 14.17 -9.11 -8.58
CA LEU A 72 15.57 -9.35 -8.94
C LEU A 72 16.55 -8.51 -8.11
N PHE A 73 16.22 -7.26 -7.84
CA PHE A 73 17.02 -6.40 -6.99
C PHE A 73 17.09 -6.94 -5.56
N ILE A 74 15.93 -7.29 -4.97
CA ILE A 74 15.85 -7.80 -3.60
C ILE A 74 16.58 -9.13 -3.47
N SER A 75 16.44 -10.05 -4.44
CA SER A 75 17.15 -11.33 -4.43
C SER A 75 18.67 -11.18 -4.49
N ARG A 76 19.18 -10.16 -5.22
CA ARG A 76 20.62 -9.91 -5.37
C ARG A 76 21.23 -9.08 -4.23
N PHE A 77 20.51 -8.08 -3.74
CA PHE A 77 21.04 -7.07 -2.80
C PHE A 77 20.48 -7.18 -1.38
N GLY A 78 19.48 -8.06 -1.17
CA GLY A 78 18.81 -8.29 0.10
C GLY A 78 17.64 -7.36 0.38
N TYR A 79 16.80 -7.77 1.30
CA TYR A 79 15.53 -7.09 1.63
C TYR A 79 15.74 -5.66 2.14
N ARG A 80 16.72 -5.44 3.03
CA ARG A 80 17.00 -4.11 3.59
C ARG A 80 17.28 -3.06 2.51
N ARG A 81 18.14 -3.40 1.54
CA ARG A 81 18.47 -2.47 0.45
C ARG A 81 17.27 -2.24 -0.46
N GLY A 82 16.46 -3.28 -0.69
CA GLY A 82 15.20 -3.17 -1.43
C GLY A 82 14.24 -2.20 -0.76
N VAL A 83 14.01 -2.33 0.56
CA VAL A 83 13.17 -1.41 1.34
C VAL A 83 13.69 0.03 1.28
N VAL A 84 14.98 0.25 1.52
CA VAL A 84 15.57 1.61 1.47
C VAL A 84 15.41 2.22 0.08
N PHE A 85 15.68 1.46 -0.99
CA PHE A 85 15.52 1.94 -2.35
C PHE A 85 14.06 2.26 -2.69
N GLY A 86 13.11 1.41 -2.28
CA GLY A 86 11.69 1.65 -2.40
C GLY A 86 11.23 2.92 -1.69
N LEU A 87 11.67 3.12 -0.44
CA LEU A 87 11.37 4.33 0.32
C LEU A 87 11.96 5.60 -0.31
N LEU A 88 13.16 5.52 -0.89
CA LEU A 88 13.75 6.64 -1.60
C LEU A 88 12.94 7.01 -2.85
N LEU A 89 12.53 6.03 -3.66
CA LEU A 89 11.66 6.29 -4.82
C LEU A 89 10.33 6.88 -4.39
N TYR A 90 9.70 6.33 -3.35
CA TYR A 90 8.44 6.83 -2.81
C TYR A 90 8.59 8.29 -2.32
N GLY A 91 9.63 8.59 -1.54
CA GLY A 91 9.89 9.94 -1.03
C GLY A 91 10.17 10.93 -2.15
N ILE A 92 11.02 10.59 -3.13
CA ILE A 92 11.32 11.43 -4.30
C ILE A 92 10.05 11.66 -5.12
N GLY A 93 9.28 10.61 -5.42
CA GLY A 93 8.00 10.72 -6.12
C GLY A 93 7.03 11.66 -5.41
N SER A 94 6.95 11.58 -4.07
CA SER A 94 6.10 12.48 -3.28
C SER A 94 6.57 13.95 -3.36
N LEU A 95 7.88 14.21 -3.36
CA LEU A 95 8.41 15.57 -3.51
C LEU A 95 8.24 16.13 -4.93
N LEU A 96 8.09 15.29 -5.95
CA LEU A 96 7.76 15.73 -7.32
C LEU A 96 6.37 16.37 -7.44
N PHE A 97 5.52 16.24 -6.44
CA PHE A 97 4.27 17.00 -6.37
C PHE A 97 4.49 18.51 -6.21
N ILE A 98 5.64 18.96 -5.68
CA ILE A 98 5.99 20.40 -5.56
C ILE A 98 6.05 21.05 -6.95
N PRO A 99 6.92 20.62 -7.89
CA PRO A 99 6.92 21.19 -9.22
C PRO A 99 5.61 20.91 -9.98
N GLY A 100 4.94 19.78 -9.74
CA GLY A 100 3.61 19.50 -10.30
C GLY A 100 2.59 20.58 -9.93
N GLN A 101 2.54 20.97 -8.68
CA GLN A 101 1.68 22.04 -8.18
C GLN A 101 2.11 23.42 -8.70
N TYR A 102 3.41 23.69 -8.76
CA TYR A 102 3.92 24.98 -9.23
C TYR A 102 3.57 25.25 -10.70
N TYR A 103 3.68 24.23 -11.55
CA TYR A 103 3.36 24.33 -12.98
C TYR A 103 1.90 23.94 -13.31
N LEU A 104 1.10 23.53 -12.32
CA LEU A 104 -0.25 22.97 -12.48
C LEU A 104 -0.33 21.92 -13.60
N SER A 105 0.69 21.06 -13.66
CA SER A 105 0.87 20.11 -14.75
C SER A 105 0.36 18.71 -14.37
N PHE A 106 -0.73 18.28 -14.97
CA PHE A 106 -1.27 16.92 -14.78
C PHE A 106 -0.24 15.84 -15.10
N ASN A 107 0.54 16.01 -16.18
CA ASN A 107 1.59 15.05 -16.56
C ASN A 107 2.70 14.93 -15.52
N MET A 108 3.06 16.03 -14.85
CA MET A 108 4.01 15.99 -13.74
C MET A 108 3.46 15.18 -12.56
N PHE A 109 2.19 15.35 -12.23
CA PHE A 109 1.55 14.55 -11.17
C PHE A 109 1.49 13.08 -11.55
N LEU A 110 1.15 12.75 -12.79
CA LEU A 110 1.16 11.37 -13.28
C LEU A 110 2.56 10.74 -13.20
N PHE A 111 3.61 11.48 -13.58
CA PHE A 111 4.98 11.01 -13.45
C PHE A 111 5.39 10.81 -11.99
N ALA A 112 5.01 11.73 -11.11
CA ALA A 112 5.23 11.60 -9.67
C ALA A 112 4.59 10.34 -9.09
N LEU A 113 3.33 10.06 -9.47
CA LEU A 113 2.62 8.84 -9.07
C LEU A 113 3.26 7.57 -9.63
N PHE A 114 3.73 7.59 -10.87
CA PHE A 114 4.49 6.48 -11.44
C PHE A 114 5.75 6.18 -10.60
N VAL A 115 6.52 7.20 -10.21
CA VAL A 115 7.72 7.02 -9.37
C VAL A 115 7.35 6.49 -7.98
N ILE A 116 6.25 6.98 -7.38
CA ILE A 116 5.71 6.44 -6.12
C ILE A 116 5.36 4.95 -6.29
N GLY A 117 4.62 4.59 -7.34
CA GLY A 117 4.25 3.22 -7.67
C GLY A 117 5.46 2.29 -7.80
N CYS A 118 6.52 2.75 -8.47
CA CYS A 118 7.80 2.04 -8.51
C CYS A 118 8.37 1.77 -7.11
N GLY A 119 8.35 2.78 -6.23
CA GLY A 119 8.82 2.65 -4.85
C GLY A 119 7.99 1.67 -4.03
N LEU A 120 6.66 1.78 -4.12
CA LEU A 120 5.73 0.90 -3.40
C LEU A 120 5.87 -0.56 -3.81
N THR A 121 6.18 -0.84 -5.09
CA THR A 121 6.45 -2.20 -5.56
C THR A 121 7.62 -2.84 -4.79
N PHE A 122 8.71 -2.10 -4.56
CA PHE A 122 9.81 -2.59 -3.73
C PHE A 122 9.39 -2.86 -2.30
N LEU A 123 8.57 -1.97 -1.72
CA LEU A 123 8.11 -2.13 -0.33
C LEU A 123 7.21 -3.35 -0.18
N GLU A 124 6.27 -3.54 -1.10
CA GLU A 124 5.35 -4.67 -1.07
C GLU A 124 6.07 -6.00 -1.29
N THR A 125 6.96 -6.07 -2.29
CA THR A 125 7.76 -7.26 -2.59
C THR A 125 8.67 -7.65 -1.41
N ALA A 126 9.11 -6.68 -0.61
CA ALA A 126 9.95 -6.95 0.56
C ALA A 126 9.13 -7.20 1.83
N ALA A 127 8.13 -6.37 2.14
CA ALA A 127 7.47 -6.35 3.45
C ALA A 127 6.59 -7.59 3.69
N ASN A 128 5.88 -8.09 2.66
CA ASN A 128 5.00 -9.25 2.80
C ASN A 128 5.77 -10.52 3.21
N PRO A 129 6.82 -10.98 2.48
CA PRO A 129 7.61 -12.12 2.90
C PRO A 129 8.31 -11.87 4.24
N TYR A 130 8.79 -10.65 4.45
CA TYR A 130 9.51 -10.32 5.67
C TYR A 130 8.64 -10.45 6.92
N ALA A 131 7.38 -9.98 6.87
CA ALA A 131 6.44 -10.12 7.98
C ALA A 131 6.17 -11.60 8.34
N THR A 132 6.19 -12.50 7.35
CA THR A 132 5.96 -13.95 7.59
C THR A 132 7.17 -14.66 8.20
N GLU A 133 8.38 -14.16 8.00
CA GLU A 133 9.63 -14.78 8.48
C GLU A 133 10.07 -14.31 9.87
N LEU A 134 9.47 -13.24 10.43
CA LEU A 134 9.85 -12.68 11.73
C LEU A 134 9.25 -13.45 12.93
N GLY A 135 9.27 -14.78 12.90
CA GLY A 135 8.81 -15.63 14.01
C GLY A 135 8.48 -17.06 13.60
N ALA A 136 7.69 -17.76 14.40
CA ALA A 136 7.31 -19.14 14.15
C ALA A 136 6.45 -19.29 12.89
N LYS A 137 6.65 -20.36 12.11
CA LYS A 137 5.89 -20.64 10.87
C LYS A 137 4.38 -20.74 11.13
N GLU A 138 3.99 -21.33 12.26
CA GLU A 138 2.59 -21.52 12.67
C GLU A 138 1.83 -20.20 12.88
N THR A 139 2.53 -19.09 13.13
CA THR A 139 1.92 -17.77 13.33
C THR A 139 2.15 -16.83 12.14
N ALA A 140 2.73 -17.30 11.03
CA ALA A 140 3.09 -16.47 9.87
C ALA A 140 1.87 -15.75 9.28
N ALA A 141 0.76 -16.46 9.02
CA ALA A 141 -0.47 -15.86 8.50
C ALA A 141 -1.08 -14.84 9.46
N SER A 142 -1.06 -15.10 10.77
CA SER A 142 -1.54 -14.17 11.79
C SER A 142 -0.69 -12.90 11.85
N ARG A 143 0.66 -13.02 11.73
CA ARG A 143 1.57 -11.86 11.65
C ARG A 143 1.30 -11.01 10.42
N LEU A 144 1.15 -11.63 9.25
CA LEU A 144 0.87 -10.91 8.02
C LEU A 144 -0.46 -10.15 8.12
N ASN A 145 -1.53 -10.80 8.61
CA ASN A 145 -2.82 -10.12 8.80
C ASN A 145 -2.74 -8.99 9.83
N PHE A 146 -1.97 -9.15 10.90
CA PHE A 146 -1.74 -8.07 11.85
C PHE A 146 -1.02 -6.89 11.20
N ALA A 147 0.04 -7.13 10.41
CA ALA A 147 0.73 -6.07 9.67
C ALA A 147 -0.20 -5.39 8.64
N GLN A 148 -1.03 -6.16 7.93
CA GLN A 148 -2.04 -5.65 7.01
C GLN A 148 -3.14 -4.82 7.70
N SER A 149 -3.38 -5.00 8.99
CA SER A 149 -4.28 -4.13 9.74
C SER A 149 -3.75 -2.68 9.83
N PHE A 150 -2.43 -2.50 9.87
CA PHE A 150 -1.81 -1.19 9.81
C PHE A 150 -1.87 -0.58 8.41
N ASN A 151 -1.87 -1.41 7.35
CA ASN A 151 -2.22 -0.95 6.02
C ASN A 151 -3.65 -0.38 6.01
N GLY A 152 -4.62 -1.10 6.56
CA GLY A 152 -5.99 -0.60 6.73
C GLY A 152 -6.07 0.70 7.53
N LEU A 153 -5.25 0.87 8.57
CA LEU A 153 -5.16 2.13 9.31
C LEU A 153 -4.64 3.27 8.42
N GLY A 154 -3.63 3.01 7.60
CA GLY A 154 -3.14 3.96 6.59
C GLY A 154 -4.23 4.35 5.59
N CYS A 155 -4.99 3.36 5.13
CA CYS A 155 -6.13 3.56 4.22
C CYS A 155 -7.23 4.46 4.83
N ILE A 156 -7.48 4.39 6.14
CA ILE A 156 -8.43 5.27 6.83
C ILE A 156 -7.86 6.68 6.95
N CYS A 157 -6.60 6.80 7.38
CA CYS A 157 -5.98 8.10 7.63
C CYS A 157 -5.84 8.95 6.37
N ALA A 158 -5.57 8.34 5.23
CA ALA A 158 -5.31 9.05 3.97
C ALA A 158 -6.51 9.85 3.45
N PRO A 159 -7.72 9.28 3.25
CA PRO A 159 -8.87 10.05 2.80
C PRO A 159 -9.36 11.06 3.84
N VAL A 160 -9.20 10.78 5.15
CA VAL A 160 -9.51 11.76 6.20
C VAL A 160 -8.63 13.00 6.05
N LEU A 161 -7.31 12.81 6.00
CA LEU A 161 -6.37 13.92 5.85
C LEU A 161 -6.55 14.63 4.50
N ALA A 162 -6.69 13.88 3.41
CA ALA A 162 -6.90 14.46 2.09
C ALA A 162 -8.23 15.21 2.02
N GLY A 163 -9.32 14.65 2.55
CA GLY A 163 -10.62 15.30 2.59
C GLY A 163 -10.61 16.62 3.37
N LEU A 164 -9.83 16.68 4.47
CA LEU A 164 -9.68 17.89 5.28
C LEU A 164 -8.75 18.94 4.64
N LEU A 165 -7.74 18.52 3.88
CA LEU A 165 -6.72 19.41 3.32
C LEU A 165 -7.03 19.88 1.90
N LEU A 166 -7.79 19.09 1.12
CA LEU A 166 -7.98 19.33 -0.30
C LEU A 166 -9.36 19.91 -0.64
N PHE A 167 -10.36 19.72 0.20
CA PHE A 167 -11.71 20.23 -0.05
C PHE A 167 -12.10 21.34 0.93
N SER A 168 -12.87 22.32 0.42
CA SER A 168 -13.40 23.43 1.21
C SER A 168 -14.38 22.94 2.30
N GLU A 169 -14.45 23.65 3.42
CA GLU A 169 -15.38 23.31 4.53
C GLU A 169 -16.84 23.48 4.15
N ASP A 170 -17.14 24.46 3.32
CA ASP A 170 -18.48 24.75 2.79
C ASP A 170 -18.90 23.83 1.63
N GLY A 171 -18.03 22.91 1.22
CA GLY A 171 -18.28 22.00 0.10
C GLY A 171 -18.32 22.67 -1.28
N SER A 172 -17.86 23.93 -1.39
CA SER A 172 -17.92 24.73 -2.63
C SER A 172 -16.90 24.32 -3.68
N GLY A 173 -16.07 23.32 -3.42
CA GLY A 173 -15.09 22.77 -4.38
C GLY A 173 -13.70 22.57 -3.80
N SER A 174 -12.72 22.37 -4.68
CA SER A 174 -11.33 22.13 -4.32
C SER A 174 -10.63 23.43 -3.94
N ALA A 175 -10.15 23.52 -2.69
CA ALA A 175 -9.46 24.72 -2.17
C ALA A 175 -7.99 24.48 -1.81
N GLY A 176 -7.57 23.21 -1.79
CA GLY A 176 -6.29 22.80 -1.22
C GLY A 176 -5.12 22.71 -2.20
N ASN A 177 -3.92 22.75 -1.64
CA ASN A 177 -2.67 22.50 -2.35
C ASN A 177 -2.36 21.00 -2.33
N VAL A 178 -2.43 20.33 -3.50
CA VAL A 178 -2.15 18.89 -3.67
C VAL A 178 -0.76 18.50 -3.17
N ALA A 179 0.23 19.40 -3.31
CA ALA A 179 1.60 19.11 -2.87
C ALA A 179 1.70 18.95 -1.35
N LEU A 180 0.85 19.62 -0.56
CA LEU A 180 0.98 19.65 0.90
C LEU A 180 0.94 18.25 1.55
N PRO A 181 -0.09 17.42 1.33
CA PRO A 181 -0.13 16.07 1.90
C PRO A 181 0.99 15.17 1.37
N TYR A 182 1.38 15.31 0.09
CA TYR A 182 2.47 14.53 -0.49
C TYR A 182 3.85 14.94 0.02
N VAL A 183 4.11 16.22 0.23
CA VAL A 183 5.36 16.70 0.84
C VAL A 183 5.47 16.18 2.28
N GLY A 184 4.40 16.28 3.07
CA GLY A 184 4.38 15.72 4.42
C GLY A 184 4.68 14.22 4.43
N MET A 185 4.03 13.46 3.56
CA MET A 185 4.26 12.04 3.38
C MET A 185 5.70 11.76 2.91
N GLY A 186 6.22 12.51 1.93
CA GLY A 186 7.58 12.37 1.42
C GLY A 186 8.63 12.56 2.51
N ILE A 187 8.47 13.57 3.37
CA ILE A 187 9.37 13.81 4.52
C ILE A 187 9.34 12.62 5.47
N VAL A 188 8.16 12.14 5.85
CA VAL A 188 8.01 10.96 6.75
C VAL A 188 8.69 9.75 6.14
N VAL A 189 8.43 9.45 4.87
CA VAL A 189 8.98 8.30 4.16
C VAL A 189 10.51 8.37 4.08
N LEU A 190 11.09 9.55 3.80
CA LEU A 190 12.54 9.72 3.76
C LEU A 190 13.19 9.59 5.15
N LEU A 191 12.52 10.04 6.21
CA LEU A 191 12.96 9.79 7.59
C LEU A 191 12.94 8.30 7.92
N VAL A 192 11.88 7.58 7.52
CA VAL A 192 11.81 6.11 7.66
C VAL A 192 12.93 5.43 6.85
N ALA A 193 13.22 5.89 5.63
CA ALA A 193 14.34 5.38 4.83
C ALA A 193 15.68 5.55 5.56
N LEU A 194 15.89 6.70 6.21
CA LEU A 194 17.08 6.95 7.02
C LEU A 194 17.19 5.98 8.19
N VAL A 195 16.10 5.70 8.89
CA VAL A 195 16.04 4.71 9.98
C VAL A 195 16.41 3.32 9.45
N PHE A 196 15.75 2.85 8.37
CA PHE A 196 16.04 1.56 7.74
C PHE A 196 17.48 1.44 7.24
N SER A 197 18.09 2.54 6.79
CA SER A 197 19.49 2.55 6.34
C SER A 197 20.50 2.29 7.46
N LYS A 198 20.13 2.57 8.71
CA LYS A 198 21.02 2.41 9.89
C LYS A 198 20.77 1.14 10.69
N ILE A 199 19.58 0.55 10.62
CA ILE A 199 19.22 -0.64 11.41
C ILE A 199 19.66 -1.91 10.67
N LYS A 200 20.21 -2.87 11.43
CA LYS A 200 20.47 -4.21 10.93
C LYS A 200 19.18 -5.03 11.04
N LEU A 201 18.61 -5.38 9.91
CA LEU A 201 17.49 -6.29 9.82
C LEU A 201 18.02 -7.73 9.65
N PRO A 202 17.37 -8.75 10.24
CA PRO A 202 17.70 -10.15 9.95
C PRO A 202 17.60 -10.41 8.45
N GLU A 203 18.56 -11.11 7.86
CA GLU A 203 18.48 -11.53 6.47
C GLU A 203 17.62 -12.79 6.36
N ILE A 204 16.78 -12.84 5.33
CA ILE A 204 15.96 -14.01 5.00
C ILE A 204 16.69 -14.79 3.92
N GLU A 205 17.02 -16.05 4.24
CA GLU A 205 17.59 -16.96 3.25
C GLU A 205 16.46 -17.45 2.32
N HIS A 206 16.58 -17.14 1.04
CA HIS A 206 15.73 -17.76 0.03
C HIS A 206 16.22 -19.19 -0.22
N ARG A 207 15.37 -20.16 0.14
CA ARG A 207 15.55 -21.54 -0.29
C ARG A 207 14.59 -21.80 -1.43
N ALA A 208 15.13 -22.07 -2.62
CA ALA A 208 14.32 -22.55 -3.74
C ALA A 208 13.71 -23.91 -3.35
N GLU A 209 12.41 -24.10 -3.64
CA GLU A 209 11.79 -25.42 -3.57
C GLU A 209 12.32 -26.25 -4.74
N VAL A 210 12.91 -27.40 -4.41
CA VAL A 210 13.42 -28.36 -5.36
C VAL A 210 12.56 -29.63 -5.33
N ASP A 211 12.40 -30.29 -6.48
CA ASP A 211 11.75 -31.58 -6.57
C ASP A 211 12.62 -32.71 -5.98
N GLU A 212 12.11 -33.96 -5.93
CA GLU A 212 12.84 -35.12 -5.45
C GLU A 212 14.14 -35.40 -6.27
N ALA A 213 14.23 -34.87 -7.48
CA ALA A 213 15.40 -34.98 -8.37
C ALA A 213 16.36 -33.80 -8.27
N GLY A 214 16.06 -32.79 -7.40
CA GLY A 214 16.88 -31.60 -7.19
C GLY A 214 16.68 -30.49 -8.23
N HIS A 215 15.62 -30.53 -9.03
CA HIS A 215 15.28 -29.47 -9.97
C HIS A 215 14.38 -28.42 -9.35
N GLU A 216 14.57 -27.16 -9.70
CA GLU A 216 13.67 -26.07 -9.27
C GLU A 216 12.29 -26.24 -9.89
N ILE A 217 11.25 -26.26 -9.04
CA ILE A 217 9.88 -26.40 -9.49
C ILE A 217 9.38 -25.08 -10.06
N GLY A 218 9.06 -25.05 -11.33
CA GLY A 218 8.57 -23.85 -12.02
C GLY A 218 7.22 -23.39 -11.47
N LEU A 219 7.11 -22.12 -11.11
CA LEU A 219 5.91 -21.52 -10.49
C LEU A 219 4.63 -21.75 -11.32
N TRP A 220 4.75 -21.74 -12.64
CA TRP A 220 3.64 -21.93 -13.59
C TRP A 220 3.10 -23.35 -13.67
N SER A 221 3.78 -24.35 -13.11
CA SER A 221 3.28 -25.72 -13.02
C SER A 221 2.23 -25.92 -11.91
N HIS A 222 2.13 -24.97 -10.98
CA HIS A 222 1.18 -25.05 -9.87
C HIS A 222 -0.18 -24.46 -10.26
N LYS A 223 -1.18 -25.31 -10.52
CA LYS A 223 -2.54 -24.88 -10.88
C LYS A 223 -3.18 -23.96 -9.84
N LEU A 224 -2.98 -24.25 -8.54
CA LEU A 224 -3.49 -23.40 -7.45
C LEU A 224 -2.92 -21.99 -7.49
N PHE A 225 -1.64 -21.84 -7.86
CA PHE A 225 -1.04 -20.52 -8.06
C PHE A 225 -1.74 -19.74 -9.17
N ILE A 226 -1.97 -20.38 -10.32
CA ILE A 226 -2.64 -19.74 -11.48
C ILE A 226 -4.06 -19.31 -11.10
N PHE A 227 -4.85 -20.20 -10.48
CA PHE A 227 -6.21 -19.86 -10.06
C PHE A 227 -6.24 -18.76 -8.98
N GLY A 228 -5.30 -18.79 -8.03
CA GLY A 228 -5.14 -17.73 -7.02
C GLY A 228 -4.81 -16.39 -7.65
N LEU A 229 -3.91 -16.37 -8.64
CA LEU A 229 -3.55 -15.16 -9.39
C LEU A 229 -4.75 -14.57 -10.15
N LEU A 230 -5.52 -15.40 -10.83
CA LEU A 230 -6.74 -14.98 -11.54
C LEU A 230 -7.81 -14.44 -10.59
N ALA A 231 -8.01 -15.12 -9.45
CA ALA A 231 -8.95 -14.66 -8.43
C ALA A 231 -8.55 -13.31 -7.83
N LEU A 232 -7.26 -13.13 -7.53
CA LEU A 232 -6.71 -11.86 -7.04
C LEU A 232 -6.89 -10.76 -8.08
N PHE A 233 -6.60 -11.03 -9.35
CA PHE A 233 -6.79 -10.07 -10.44
C PHE A 233 -8.25 -9.60 -10.57
N ALA A 234 -9.21 -10.53 -10.51
CA ALA A 234 -10.63 -10.19 -10.55
C ALA A 234 -11.08 -9.37 -9.32
N TYR A 235 -10.56 -9.71 -8.13
CA TYR A 235 -10.82 -8.98 -6.88
C TYR A 235 -10.30 -7.53 -6.96
N GLU A 236 -9.05 -7.34 -7.40
CA GLU A 236 -8.42 -6.02 -7.51
C GLU A 236 -9.17 -5.10 -8.49
N ILE A 237 -9.64 -5.63 -9.63
CA ILE A 237 -10.45 -4.85 -10.58
C ILE A 237 -11.71 -4.31 -9.87
N GLY A 238 -12.41 -5.15 -9.13
CA GLY A 238 -13.64 -4.76 -8.41
C GLY A 238 -13.35 -3.73 -7.31
N GLU A 239 -12.36 -3.98 -6.47
CA GLU A 239 -11.99 -3.12 -5.33
C GLU A 239 -11.56 -1.73 -5.80
N ILE A 240 -10.61 -1.66 -6.75
CA ILE A 240 -10.08 -0.39 -7.25
C ILE A 240 -11.17 0.42 -7.95
N SER A 241 -12.01 -0.22 -8.77
CA SER A 241 -13.09 0.46 -9.48
C SER A 241 -14.10 1.09 -8.53
N ILE A 242 -14.49 0.38 -7.48
CA ILE A 242 -15.45 0.89 -6.47
C ILE A 242 -14.83 2.03 -5.69
N ASN A 243 -13.64 1.85 -5.13
CA ASN A 243 -12.99 2.85 -4.28
C ASN A 243 -12.67 4.14 -5.05
N SER A 244 -12.11 4.03 -6.27
CA SER A 244 -11.70 5.19 -7.08
C SER A 244 -12.86 6.07 -7.53
N PHE A 245 -14.04 5.50 -7.72
CA PHE A 245 -15.20 6.24 -8.20
C PHE A 245 -16.30 6.44 -7.16
N PHE A 246 -16.12 5.95 -5.93
CA PHE A 246 -17.11 6.11 -4.86
C PHE A 246 -17.47 7.56 -4.60
N ILE A 247 -16.49 8.44 -4.41
CA ILE A 247 -16.71 9.87 -4.15
C ILE A 247 -17.43 10.52 -5.32
N ASN A 248 -16.99 10.23 -6.57
CA ASN A 248 -17.65 10.74 -7.77
C ASN A 248 -19.13 10.34 -7.80
N TYR A 249 -19.41 9.06 -7.57
CA TYR A 249 -20.77 8.52 -7.63
C TYR A 249 -21.70 9.18 -6.61
N VAL A 250 -21.32 9.26 -5.35
CA VAL A 250 -22.20 9.78 -4.30
C VAL A 250 -22.40 11.30 -4.41
N VAL A 251 -21.39 12.03 -4.88
CA VAL A 251 -21.49 13.49 -5.14
C VAL A 251 -22.42 13.77 -6.32
N GLU A 252 -22.34 12.99 -7.40
CA GLU A 252 -23.22 13.14 -8.57
C GLU A 252 -24.67 12.79 -8.29
N GLN A 253 -24.92 11.84 -7.38
CA GLN A 253 -26.28 11.55 -6.91
C GLN A 253 -26.84 12.64 -5.98
N GLY A 254 -26.01 13.62 -5.59
CA GLY A 254 -26.40 14.67 -4.66
C GLY A 254 -26.61 14.19 -3.21
N TRP A 255 -26.08 13.02 -2.85
CA TRP A 255 -26.27 12.45 -1.50
C TRP A 255 -25.41 13.14 -0.46
N MET A 256 -24.20 13.56 -0.82
CA MET A 256 -23.25 14.24 0.05
C MET A 256 -22.20 15.02 -0.75
N ASN A 257 -21.49 15.93 -0.09
CA ASN A 257 -20.36 16.62 -0.70
C ASN A 257 -19.07 15.75 -0.70
N ALA A 258 -18.03 16.17 -1.45
CA ALA A 258 -16.81 15.37 -1.61
C ALA A 258 -16.06 15.15 -0.28
N ARG A 259 -16.11 16.11 0.65
CA ARG A 259 -15.51 15.98 2.00
C ARG A 259 -16.23 14.92 2.83
N GLU A 260 -17.57 14.97 2.87
CA GLU A 260 -18.39 13.96 3.56
C GLU A 260 -18.19 12.58 2.94
N ALA A 261 -18.16 12.48 1.61
CA ALA A 261 -17.92 11.23 0.88
C ALA A 261 -16.57 10.62 1.22
N SER A 262 -15.51 11.42 1.36
CA SER A 262 -14.18 10.93 1.75
C SER A 262 -14.17 10.35 3.18
N LEU A 263 -14.93 10.94 4.11
CA LEU A 263 -15.07 10.42 5.47
C LEU A 263 -15.87 9.11 5.50
N VAL A 264 -16.94 9.01 4.70
CA VAL A 264 -17.74 7.78 4.57
C VAL A 264 -16.91 6.67 3.95
N LEU A 265 -16.11 6.94 2.92
CA LEU A 265 -15.17 5.96 2.35
C LEU A 265 -14.18 5.47 3.41
N SER A 266 -13.59 6.39 4.19
CA SER A 266 -12.61 6.05 5.22
C SER A 266 -13.17 5.16 6.33
N PHE A 267 -14.23 5.60 6.99
CA PHE A 267 -14.76 4.90 8.16
C PHE A 267 -15.71 3.77 7.82
N GLY A 268 -16.45 3.87 6.70
CA GLY A 268 -17.32 2.81 6.21
C GLY A 268 -16.53 1.69 5.50
N GLY A 269 -16.10 1.90 4.26
CA GLY A 269 -15.44 0.88 3.46
C GLY A 269 -14.10 0.44 4.05
N LEU A 270 -13.16 1.38 4.15
CA LEU A 270 -11.78 1.10 4.59
C LEU A 270 -11.68 0.77 6.09
N GLY A 271 -12.58 1.33 6.92
CA GLY A 271 -12.68 0.97 8.33
C GLY A 271 -13.10 -0.48 8.54
N LEU A 272 -14.07 -0.96 7.78
CA LEU A 272 -14.49 -2.37 7.81
C LEU A 272 -13.39 -3.30 7.29
N PHE A 273 -12.63 -2.90 6.28
CA PHE A 273 -11.45 -3.63 5.81
C PHE A 273 -10.42 -3.81 6.94
N MET A 274 -10.07 -2.73 7.64
CA MET A 274 -9.14 -2.78 8.78
C MET A 274 -9.63 -3.71 9.90
N LEU A 275 -10.91 -3.56 10.30
CA LEU A 275 -11.51 -4.41 11.34
C LEU A 275 -11.51 -5.89 10.93
N GLY A 276 -11.79 -6.19 9.67
CA GLY A 276 -11.73 -7.55 9.13
C GLY A 276 -10.32 -8.15 9.22
N ARG A 277 -9.28 -7.37 8.96
CA ARG A 277 -7.87 -7.82 9.09
C ARG A 277 -7.47 -8.09 10.55
N PHE A 278 -7.88 -7.25 11.51
CA PHE A 278 -7.65 -7.51 12.93
C PHE A 278 -8.41 -8.76 13.41
N ALA A 279 -9.67 -8.89 13.04
CA ALA A 279 -10.48 -10.06 13.37
C ALA A 279 -9.88 -11.34 12.76
N GLY A 280 -9.44 -11.27 11.49
CA GLY A 280 -8.76 -12.37 10.81
C GLY A 280 -7.46 -12.79 11.51
N SER A 281 -6.63 -11.82 11.91
CA SER A 281 -5.41 -12.10 12.68
C SER A 281 -5.71 -12.82 14.00
N TRP A 282 -6.76 -12.38 14.72
CA TRP A 282 -7.17 -12.99 15.99
C TRP A 282 -7.74 -14.41 15.81
N ILE A 283 -8.55 -14.63 14.76
CA ILE A 283 -9.13 -15.95 14.44
C ILE A 283 -8.00 -16.93 14.05
N MET A 284 -7.10 -16.52 13.14
CA MET A 284 -5.98 -17.38 12.70
C MET A 284 -4.94 -17.65 13.77
N GLY A 285 -4.88 -16.84 14.82
CA GLY A 285 -4.12 -17.16 16.04
C GLY A 285 -4.72 -18.29 16.89
N ARG A 286 -5.96 -18.73 16.58
CA ARG A 286 -6.71 -19.77 17.32
C ARG A 286 -7.07 -20.98 16.46
N VAL A 287 -7.31 -20.75 15.18
CA VAL A 287 -7.66 -21.78 14.19
C VAL A 287 -6.51 -21.86 13.20
N ARG A 288 -5.98 -23.05 12.94
CA ARG A 288 -4.94 -23.23 11.93
C ARG A 288 -5.51 -22.85 10.57
N ALA A 289 -4.79 -21.99 9.86
CA ALA A 289 -5.04 -21.71 8.45
C ALA A 289 -4.37 -22.85 7.64
N GLU A 290 -5.06 -24.00 7.52
CA GLU A 290 -4.65 -25.09 6.64
C GLU A 290 -5.38 -24.97 5.31
#